data_fbbd1f4d0390023d2ba038e457d373f3
#
_entry.id   fbbd1f4d0390023d2ba038e457d373f3
#
_cell.length_a   1.000
_cell.length_b   1.000
_cell.length_c   1.000
_cell.angle_alpha   90.00
_cell.angle_beta   90.00
_cell.angle_gamma   90.00
#
_symmetry.space_group_name_H-M   'P 1'
#
loop_
_entity.id
_entity.type
_entity.pdbx_description
1 polymer ?
#
loop_
_entity_poly.entity_id
_entity_poly.type
_entity_poly.pdbx_seq_one_letter_code
_entity_poly.pdbx_strand_id
1 'polypeptide(L)'
;MKSLVVYYSKSGNTEKVAQAIAKGLEAELKKIEEVEDVYQYELICIGTPVHALAPAEPVKKFLKELPDLSGRKGAGFCTMHAAGDKRTLRIIKEKLENKGVSFLGSFSCKGASSIFADWGPKIFNRGKPNEENLKRAEDFGRKLLNEAGN
;
A
#
# COMPACT_ATOMS: atom_id res chain seq x y z
N MET A 1 -13.73 2.00 -15.01
CA MET A 1 -13.54 2.19 -13.55
C MET A 1 -12.26 3.00 -13.32
N LYS A 2 -12.35 4.06 -12.56
CA LYS A 2 -11.18 4.87 -12.22
C LYS A 2 -10.61 4.39 -10.87
N SER A 3 -9.34 4.04 -10.86
CA SER A 3 -8.68 3.47 -9.69
C SER A 3 -7.45 4.29 -9.30
N LEU A 4 -7.14 4.32 -8.02
CA LEU A 4 -6.00 5.03 -7.46
C LEU A 4 -5.16 4.08 -6.61
N VAL A 5 -3.86 4.07 -6.83
CA VAL A 5 -2.89 3.54 -5.88
C VAL A 5 -2.23 4.74 -5.23
N VAL A 6 -2.40 4.87 -3.92
CA VAL A 6 -1.83 5.96 -3.13
C VAL A 6 -0.90 5.39 -2.08
N TYR A 7 0.25 6.03 -1.88
CA TYR A 7 1.28 5.46 -1.02
C TYR A 7 2.09 6.54 -0.31
N TYR A 8 2.72 6.11 0.78
CA TYR A 8 3.81 6.80 1.43
C TYR A 8 5.04 5.91 1.35
N SER A 9 6.19 6.46 0.99
CA SER A 9 7.44 5.71 0.93
C SER A 9 8.58 6.56 1.48
N LYS A 10 9.36 5.99 2.38
CA LYS A 10 10.53 6.65 2.96
C LYS A 10 11.81 6.25 2.23
N SER A 11 11.98 4.95 1.96
CA SER A 11 13.21 4.39 1.39
C SER A 11 13.08 4.00 -0.09
N GLY A 12 11.89 4.13 -0.68
CA GLY A 12 11.61 3.74 -2.05
C GLY A 12 11.05 2.33 -2.21
N ASN A 13 11.02 1.52 -1.17
CA ASN A 13 10.50 0.14 -1.25
C ASN A 13 9.00 0.12 -1.52
N THR A 14 8.23 0.87 -0.74
CA THR A 14 6.79 0.95 -0.93
C THR A 14 6.44 1.55 -2.28
N GLU A 15 7.21 2.51 -2.74
CA GLU A 15 7.03 3.11 -4.06
C GLU A 15 7.16 2.09 -5.19
N LYS A 16 8.18 1.23 -5.14
CA LYS A 16 8.37 0.19 -6.16
C LYS A 16 7.20 -0.77 -6.21
N VAL A 17 6.70 -1.17 -5.05
CA VAL A 17 5.52 -2.05 -4.95
C VAL A 17 4.28 -1.32 -5.47
N ALA A 18 4.12 -0.06 -5.09
CA ALA A 18 3.00 0.76 -5.57
C ALA A 18 2.97 0.88 -7.09
N GLN A 19 4.12 1.10 -7.71
CA GLN A 19 4.26 1.16 -9.18
C GLN A 19 3.81 -0.16 -9.83
N ALA A 20 4.23 -1.29 -9.28
CA ALA A 20 3.87 -2.61 -9.82
C ALA A 20 2.36 -2.87 -9.69
N ILE A 21 1.77 -2.57 -8.53
CA ILE A 21 0.34 -2.73 -8.31
C ILE A 21 -0.45 -1.83 -9.27
N ALA A 22 -0.04 -0.56 -9.40
CA ALA A 22 -0.70 0.40 -10.27
C ALA A 22 -0.69 -0.06 -11.73
N LYS A 23 0.42 -0.67 -12.16
CA LYS A 23 0.51 -1.24 -13.51
C LYS A 23 -0.51 -2.36 -13.71
N GLY A 24 -0.58 -3.31 -12.78
CA GLY A 24 -1.52 -4.42 -12.87
C GLY A 24 -2.97 -3.99 -12.74
N LEU A 25 -3.25 -3.01 -11.92
CA LEU A 25 -4.59 -2.48 -11.69
C LEU A 25 -5.02 -1.47 -12.77
N GLU A 26 -4.08 -1.01 -13.57
CA GLU A 26 -4.32 0.07 -14.54
C GLU A 26 -4.80 1.35 -13.85
N ALA A 27 -4.19 1.66 -12.73
CA ALA A 27 -4.58 2.75 -11.84
C ALA A 27 -3.67 3.97 -11.96
N GLU A 28 -4.21 5.11 -11.56
CA GLU A 28 -3.37 6.28 -11.30
C GLU A 28 -2.51 6.01 -10.06
N LEU A 29 -1.32 6.57 -10.05
CA LEU A 29 -0.36 6.40 -8.97
C LEU A 29 -0.04 7.77 -8.36
N LYS A 30 -0.27 7.93 -7.06
CA LYS A 30 -0.01 9.20 -6.37
C LYS A 30 0.61 8.97 -5.00
N LYS A 31 1.47 9.88 -4.61
CA LYS A 31 1.90 9.99 -3.21
C LYS A 31 0.75 10.56 -2.39
N ILE A 32 0.74 10.27 -1.09
CA ILE A 32 -0.32 10.75 -0.19
C ILE A 32 -0.53 12.27 -0.33
N GLU A 33 0.56 13.04 -0.36
CA GLU A 33 0.49 14.50 -0.43
C GLU A 33 -0.02 15.03 -1.77
N GLU A 34 -0.09 14.20 -2.79
CA GLU A 34 -0.57 14.59 -4.12
C GLU A 34 -2.06 14.38 -4.32
N VAL A 35 -2.72 13.71 -3.37
CA VAL A 35 -4.16 13.39 -3.52
C VAL A 35 -5.00 14.59 -3.10
N GLU A 36 -5.82 15.07 -4.02
CA GLU A 36 -6.72 16.20 -3.78
C GLU A 36 -8.15 15.74 -3.54
N ASP A 37 -8.66 14.86 -4.40
CA ASP A 37 -10.05 14.40 -4.35
C ASP A 37 -10.13 12.89 -4.52
N VAL A 38 -10.55 12.20 -3.48
CA VAL A 38 -10.69 10.73 -3.50
C VAL A 38 -12.03 10.28 -4.09
N TYR A 39 -13.01 11.17 -4.19
CA TYR A 39 -14.34 10.81 -4.70
C TYR A 39 -14.36 10.41 -6.17
N GLN A 40 -13.39 10.84 -6.94
CA GLN A 40 -13.31 10.50 -8.36
C GLN A 40 -12.92 9.04 -8.61
N TYR A 41 -12.51 8.32 -7.58
CA TYR A 41 -12.05 6.94 -7.72
C TYR A 41 -13.07 5.95 -7.17
N GLU A 42 -13.32 4.89 -7.93
CA GLU A 42 -14.17 3.78 -7.52
C GLU A 42 -13.41 2.76 -6.67
N LEU A 43 -12.11 2.65 -6.89
CA LEU A 43 -11.23 1.78 -6.12
C LEU A 43 -10.00 2.56 -5.65
N ILE A 44 -9.69 2.42 -4.35
CA ILE A 44 -8.51 3.03 -3.75
C ILE A 44 -7.67 1.95 -3.09
N CYS A 45 -6.41 1.83 -3.50
CA CYS A 45 -5.44 0.92 -2.92
C CYS A 45 -4.40 1.73 -2.16
N ILE A 46 -4.26 1.48 -0.85
CA ILE A 46 -3.41 2.28 0.03
C ILE A 46 -2.18 1.50 0.44
N GLY A 47 -1.00 2.10 0.27
CA GLY A 47 0.28 1.50 0.59
C GLY A 47 1.09 2.24 1.63
N THR A 48 1.80 1.48 2.47
CA THR A 48 2.58 2.00 3.58
C THR A 48 3.78 1.10 3.87
N PRO A 49 4.91 1.64 4.31
CA PRO A 49 5.88 0.82 5.02
C PRO A 49 5.32 0.48 6.41
N VAL A 50 5.79 -0.62 6.99
CA VAL A 50 5.46 -0.97 8.37
C VAL A 50 6.41 -0.20 9.30
N HIS A 51 5.85 0.63 10.17
CA HIS A 51 6.58 1.36 11.19
C HIS A 51 6.04 0.97 12.58
N ALA A 52 6.89 0.40 13.41
CA ALA A 52 6.49 -0.02 14.76
C ALA A 52 5.23 -0.90 14.74
N LEU A 53 5.20 -1.88 13.83
CA LEU A 53 4.11 -2.85 13.65
C LEU A 53 2.77 -2.21 13.21
N ALA A 54 2.82 -1.03 12.60
CA ALA A 54 1.62 -0.29 12.20
C ALA A 54 1.90 0.49 10.90
N PRO A 55 0.86 1.06 10.27
CA PRO A 55 1.08 1.99 9.15
C PRO A 55 1.91 3.18 9.60
N ALA A 56 2.69 3.74 8.67
CA ALA A 56 3.43 4.98 8.93
C ALA A 56 2.48 6.12 9.31
N GLU A 57 2.94 7.05 10.13
CA GLU A 57 2.11 8.15 10.63
C GLU A 57 1.39 8.95 9.52
N PRO A 58 2.04 9.30 8.39
CA PRO A 58 1.31 9.98 7.32
C PRO A 58 0.14 9.17 6.76
N VAL A 59 0.26 7.84 6.73
CA VAL A 59 -0.81 6.96 6.26
C VAL A 59 -1.94 6.89 7.28
N LYS A 60 -1.62 6.81 8.57
CA LYS A 60 -2.63 6.85 9.63
C LYS A 60 -3.46 8.14 9.55
N LYS A 61 -2.79 9.26 9.36
CA LYS A 61 -3.44 10.56 9.21
C LYS A 61 -4.35 10.59 7.98
N PHE A 62 -3.84 10.10 6.85
CA PHE A 62 -4.60 10.02 5.61
C PHE A 62 -5.87 9.17 5.78
N LEU A 63 -5.76 8.00 6.39
CA LEU A 63 -6.91 7.13 6.67
C LEU A 63 -7.94 7.80 7.58
N LYS A 64 -7.47 8.49 8.60
CA LYS A 64 -8.34 9.21 9.54
C LYS A 64 -9.13 10.31 8.86
N GLU A 65 -8.50 11.02 7.95
CA GLU A 65 -9.08 12.18 7.25
C GLU A 65 -9.94 11.81 6.03
N LEU A 66 -9.99 10.53 5.65
CA LEU A 66 -10.84 10.10 4.55
C LEU A 66 -12.31 10.41 4.83
N PRO A 67 -13.05 10.89 3.82
CA PRO A 67 -14.49 11.10 3.94
C PRO A 67 -15.25 9.76 3.89
N ASP A 68 -16.56 9.82 3.98
CA ASP A 68 -17.41 8.66 3.72
C ASP A 68 -17.20 8.24 2.26
N LEU A 69 -16.84 6.97 2.08
CA LEU A 69 -16.58 6.37 0.77
C LEU A 69 -17.49 5.17 0.52
N SER A 70 -18.70 5.23 1.07
CA SER A 70 -19.70 4.17 0.91
C SER A 70 -19.91 3.85 -0.58
N GLY A 71 -19.91 2.56 -0.89
CA GLY A 71 -20.03 2.08 -2.26
C GLY A 71 -18.72 2.01 -3.03
N ARG A 72 -17.64 2.50 -2.47
CA ARG A 72 -16.29 2.37 -3.07
C ARG A 72 -15.65 1.05 -2.68
N LYS A 73 -14.66 0.64 -3.46
CA LYS A 73 -13.86 -0.56 -3.21
C LYS A 73 -12.47 -0.14 -2.77
N GLY A 74 -11.82 -1.00 -2.00
CA GLY A 74 -10.50 -0.68 -1.49
C GLY A 74 -9.63 -1.90 -1.30
N ALA A 75 -8.34 -1.64 -1.16
CA ALA A 75 -7.33 -2.64 -0.90
C ALA A 75 -6.17 -1.99 -0.15
N GLY A 76 -5.28 -2.81 0.39
CA GLY A 76 -4.11 -2.32 1.10
C GLY A 76 -2.88 -3.11 0.76
N PHE A 77 -1.73 -2.47 0.87
CA PHE A 77 -0.45 -3.18 0.76
C PHE A 77 0.58 -2.55 1.68
N CYS A 78 1.58 -3.33 2.02
CA CYS A 78 2.68 -2.81 2.83
C CYS A 78 4.00 -3.48 2.48
N THR A 79 5.07 -2.80 2.83
CA THR A 79 6.43 -3.35 2.82
C THR A 79 6.91 -3.42 4.26
N MET A 80 7.63 -4.49 4.60
CA MET A 80 8.09 -4.72 5.96
C MET A 80 9.54 -5.19 5.96
N HIS A 81 10.21 -5.04 7.09
CA HIS A 81 11.57 -5.58 7.27
C HIS A 81 11.53 -7.02 7.79
N ALA A 82 10.78 -7.25 8.86
CA ALA A 82 10.71 -8.56 9.50
C ALA A 82 9.29 -8.98 9.84
N ALA A 83 8.48 -8.07 10.36
CA ALA A 83 7.15 -8.39 10.87
C ALA A 83 6.24 -7.15 10.85
N GLY A 84 4.96 -7.36 11.22
CA GLY A 84 4.00 -6.28 11.37
C GLY A 84 3.07 -6.09 10.18
N ASP A 85 3.24 -6.88 9.13
CA ASP A 85 2.40 -6.79 7.94
C ASP A 85 0.94 -7.12 8.23
N LYS A 86 0.67 -8.19 8.95
CA LYS A 86 -0.71 -8.61 9.25
C LYS A 86 -1.46 -7.56 10.04
N ARG A 87 -0.82 -7.00 11.07
CA ARG A 87 -1.43 -5.95 11.89
C ARG A 87 -1.64 -4.67 11.09
N THR A 88 -0.64 -4.27 10.30
CA THR A 88 -0.69 -3.09 9.46
C THR A 88 -1.83 -3.18 8.44
N LEU A 89 -1.94 -4.32 7.75
CA LEU A 89 -2.99 -4.53 6.76
C LEU A 89 -4.38 -4.60 7.38
N ARG A 90 -4.49 -5.17 8.57
CA ARG A 90 -5.76 -5.18 9.31
C ARG A 90 -6.20 -3.78 9.69
N ILE A 91 -5.27 -2.93 10.12
CA ILE A 91 -5.58 -1.53 10.45
C ILE A 91 -6.10 -0.80 9.20
N ILE A 92 -5.44 -0.95 8.06
CA ILE A 92 -5.88 -0.34 6.81
C ILE A 92 -7.30 -0.82 6.46
N LYS A 93 -7.51 -2.13 6.53
CA LYS A 93 -8.83 -2.73 6.26
C LYS A 93 -9.92 -2.15 7.15
N GLU A 94 -9.69 -2.15 8.46
CA GLU A 94 -10.66 -1.64 9.43
C GLU A 94 -10.99 -0.16 9.19
N LYS A 95 -9.98 0.65 8.92
CA LYS A 95 -10.17 2.08 8.68
C LYS A 95 -10.95 2.34 7.39
N LEU A 96 -10.67 1.60 6.33
CA LEU A 96 -11.41 1.70 5.08
C LEU A 96 -12.86 1.21 5.25
N GLU A 97 -13.04 0.08 5.91
CA GLU A 97 -14.39 -0.44 6.16
C GLU A 97 -15.22 0.52 7.02
N ASN A 98 -14.60 1.21 7.97
CA ASN A 98 -15.29 2.24 8.76
C ASN A 98 -15.75 3.43 7.92
N LYS A 99 -15.18 3.62 6.75
CA LYS A 99 -15.60 4.65 5.78
C LYS A 99 -16.58 4.12 4.74
N GLY A 100 -17.06 2.89 4.90
CA GLY A 100 -18.03 2.29 3.99
C GLY A 100 -17.43 1.59 2.78
N VAL A 101 -16.11 1.40 2.76
CA VAL A 101 -15.41 0.77 1.65
C VAL A 101 -15.54 -0.75 1.71
N SER A 102 -15.80 -1.39 0.58
CA SER A 102 -15.71 -2.85 0.45
C SER A 102 -14.26 -3.24 0.23
N PHE A 103 -13.67 -3.92 1.20
CA PHE A 103 -12.25 -4.28 1.15
C PHE A 103 -12.05 -5.57 0.35
N LEU A 104 -11.29 -5.49 -0.74
CA LEU A 104 -11.10 -6.60 -1.68
C LEU A 104 -9.92 -7.50 -1.37
N GLY A 105 -8.89 -6.97 -0.73
CA GLY A 105 -7.72 -7.77 -0.43
C GLY A 105 -6.50 -6.95 -0.05
N SER A 106 -5.43 -7.66 0.26
CA SER A 106 -4.19 -7.05 0.71
C SER A 106 -2.97 -7.78 0.16
N PHE A 107 -1.84 -7.07 0.14
CA PHE A 107 -0.56 -7.60 -0.31
C PHE A 107 0.55 -7.09 0.60
N SER A 108 1.54 -7.95 0.86
CA SER A 108 2.74 -7.55 1.58
C SER A 108 3.97 -8.22 1.00
N CYS A 109 5.11 -7.55 1.11
CA CYS A 109 6.39 -8.14 0.79
C CYS A 109 7.48 -7.47 1.61
N LYS A 110 8.66 -8.11 1.63
CA LYS A 110 9.81 -7.56 2.33
C LYS A 110 10.46 -6.46 1.53
N GLY A 111 10.95 -5.42 2.22
CA GLY A 111 11.73 -4.34 1.65
C GLY A 111 13.10 -4.29 2.30
N ALA A 112 14.09 -3.81 1.56
CA ALA A 112 15.43 -3.59 2.10
C ALA A 112 15.39 -2.52 3.19
N SER A 113 16.16 -2.74 4.24
CA SER A 113 16.30 -1.80 5.34
C SER A 113 17.77 -1.63 5.67
N SER A 114 18.21 -0.40 5.90
CA SER A 114 19.54 -0.13 6.40
C SER A 114 19.42 0.40 7.83
N ILE A 115 20.21 -0.19 8.72
CA ILE A 115 20.32 0.25 10.10
C ILE A 115 21.76 0.69 10.30
N PHE A 116 21.95 1.88 10.86
CA PHE A 116 23.27 2.36 11.20
C PHE A 116 23.65 1.83 12.58
N ALA A 117 24.83 1.22 12.65
CA ALA A 117 25.44 0.75 13.89
C ALA A 117 26.82 1.40 14.00
N ASP A 118 27.48 1.22 15.16
CA ASP A 118 28.79 1.82 15.43
C ASP A 118 29.85 1.55 14.37
N TRP A 119 29.73 0.43 13.65
CA TRP A 119 30.66 0.04 12.61
C TRP A 119 30.15 0.29 11.19
N GLY A 120 29.03 1.03 11.03
CA GLY A 120 28.47 1.36 9.74
C GLY A 120 27.09 0.75 9.48
N PRO A 121 26.57 0.88 8.27
CA PRO A 121 25.22 0.43 7.95
C PRO A 121 25.13 -1.08 7.83
N LYS A 122 24.04 -1.66 8.36
CA LYS A 122 23.62 -3.03 8.08
C LYS A 122 22.40 -2.98 7.18
N ILE A 123 22.39 -3.80 6.13
CA ILE A 123 21.27 -3.87 5.18
C ILE A 123 20.54 -5.20 5.40
N PHE A 124 19.25 -5.09 5.75
CA PHE A 124 18.35 -6.22 5.89
C PHE A 124 17.51 -6.39 4.62
N ASN A 125 17.19 -7.64 4.26
CA ASN A 125 16.41 -7.97 3.06
C ASN A 125 17.04 -7.37 1.80
N ARG A 126 18.36 -7.46 1.67
CA ARG A 126 19.11 -6.92 0.54
C ARG A 126 18.51 -7.44 -0.78
N GLY A 127 18.29 -6.53 -1.74
CA GLY A 127 17.68 -6.87 -3.01
C GLY A 127 16.16 -6.99 -2.97
N LYS A 128 15.54 -6.69 -1.83
CA LYS A 128 14.08 -6.69 -1.72
C LYS A 128 13.52 -5.26 -1.80
N PRO A 129 12.34 -5.05 -2.43
CA PRO A 129 11.62 -6.06 -3.19
C PRO A 129 12.40 -6.46 -4.44
N ASN A 130 12.41 -7.76 -4.76
CA ASN A 130 13.06 -8.27 -5.96
C ASN A 130 12.05 -8.39 -7.11
N GLU A 131 12.53 -8.87 -8.28
CA GLU A 131 11.66 -9.01 -9.45
C GLU A 131 10.45 -9.92 -9.21
N GLU A 132 10.63 -11.00 -8.46
CA GLU A 132 9.53 -11.91 -8.11
C GLU A 132 8.50 -11.19 -7.23
N ASN A 133 8.95 -10.44 -6.24
CA ASN A 133 8.05 -9.64 -5.39
C ASN A 133 7.25 -8.64 -6.22
N LEU A 134 7.90 -7.95 -7.16
CA LEU A 134 7.25 -6.96 -8.01
C LEU A 134 6.27 -7.60 -8.99
N LYS A 135 6.61 -8.79 -9.51
CA LYS A 135 5.67 -9.54 -10.36
C LYS A 135 4.42 -9.93 -9.58
N ARG A 136 4.57 -10.41 -8.35
CA ARG A 136 3.44 -10.75 -7.49
C ARG A 136 2.60 -9.54 -7.15
N ALA A 137 3.23 -8.39 -6.97
CA ALA A 137 2.53 -7.13 -6.75
C ALA A 137 1.71 -6.73 -7.98
N GLU A 138 2.28 -6.87 -9.17
CA GLU A 138 1.56 -6.60 -10.41
C GLU A 138 0.38 -7.57 -10.58
N ASP A 139 0.58 -8.85 -10.28
CA ASP A 139 -0.49 -9.87 -10.33
C ASP A 139 -1.61 -9.54 -9.32
N PHE A 140 -1.24 -9.03 -8.14
CA PHE A 140 -2.22 -8.55 -7.17
C PHE A 140 -3.06 -7.41 -7.76
N GLY A 141 -2.42 -6.46 -8.46
CA GLY A 141 -3.12 -5.38 -9.15
C GLY A 141 -4.10 -5.92 -10.20
N ARG A 142 -3.69 -6.89 -11.01
CA ARG A 142 -4.57 -7.52 -12.01
C ARG A 142 -5.76 -8.22 -11.35
N LYS A 143 -5.52 -8.89 -10.24
CA LYS A 143 -6.59 -9.55 -9.49
C LYS A 143 -7.61 -8.53 -8.99
N LEU A 144 -7.15 -7.40 -8.46
CA LEU A 144 -8.04 -6.32 -8.03
C LEU A 144 -8.86 -5.78 -9.20
N LEU A 145 -8.23 -5.59 -10.35
CA LEU A 145 -8.91 -5.11 -11.55
C LEU A 145 -10.04 -6.06 -11.96
N ASN A 146 -9.77 -7.36 -11.95
CA ASN A 146 -10.76 -8.38 -12.31
C ASN A 146 -11.90 -8.44 -11.30
N GLU A 147 -11.59 -8.43 -10.01
CA GLU A 147 -12.60 -8.49 -8.94
C GLU A 147 -13.47 -7.23 -8.91
N ALA A 148 -12.86 -6.07 -9.12
CA ALA A 148 -13.59 -4.79 -9.08
C ALA A 148 -14.46 -4.57 -10.32
N GLY A 149 -14.09 -5.16 -11.45
CA GLY A 149 -14.86 -5.05 -12.70
C GLY A 149 -16.08 -5.96 -12.77
N ASN A 150 -16.23 -6.83 -11.79
CA ASN A 150 -17.35 -7.78 -11.76
C ASN A 150 -18.54 -7.25 -10.96
#